data_26d5f6d3e8557db7997a9fc869c661d9
#
_entry.id   26d5f6d3e8557db7997a9fc869c661d9
#
_cell.length_a   1.000
_cell.length_b   1.000
_cell.length_c   1.000
_cell.angle_alpha   90.00
_cell.angle_beta   90.00
_cell.angle_gamma   90.00
#
_symmetry.space_group_name_H-M   'P 1'
#
loop_
_entity.id
_entity.type
_entity.pdbx_description
1 polymer ?
#
loop_
_entity_poly.entity_id
_entity_poly.type
_entity_poly.pdbx_seq_one_letter_code
_entity_poly.pdbx_strand_id
1 'polypeptide(L)'
;MVVPQVCHLKQCLTDAEINTILETVKKIPSQDGGLTGGDNKSYRNVDVKAFEANDKELEFVASVISEFTQTVNETYWGFDLKGFAEPLQFLTYGVGGKYDSHMDINWQNLNTMRPNRKITTIIQLTDTNDYKGGNLKLDVDNEDDFVIPRDKGDIICFPSFIMHKVYPITLGTRHSIVSWLSGDSWK
;
A
#
# COMPACT_ATOMS: atom_id res chain seq x y z
N MET A 1 -3.94 -22.98 14.76
CA MET A 1 -3.16 -21.73 14.63
C MET A 1 -4.09 -20.72 13.98
N VAL A 2 -4.30 -19.55 14.60
CA VAL A 2 -5.09 -18.47 13.96
C VAL A 2 -4.17 -17.80 12.93
N VAL A 3 -4.60 -17.71 11.68
CA VAL A 3 -3.84 -17.05 10.62
C VAL A 3 -4.06 -15.54 10.75
N PRO A 4 -3.00 -14.73 10.92
CA PRO A 4 -3.16 -13.29 11.04
C PRO A 4 -3.70 -12.71 9.72
N GLN A 5 -4.63 -11.77 9.83
CA GLN A 5 -5.18 -11.07 8.66
C GLN A 5 -4.33 -9.87 8.25
N VAL A 6 -3.47 -9.38 9.14
CA VAL A 6 -2.51 -8.31 8.89
C VAL A 6 -1.21 -8.62 9.61
N CYS A 7 -0.09 -8.32 8.96
CA CYS A 7 1.25 -8.39 9.53
C CYS A 7 1.92 -7.03 9.49
N HIS A 8 2.71 -6.73 10.51
CA HIS A 8 3.34 -5.44 10.74
C HIS A 8 4.79 -5.64 11.17
N LEU A 9 5.70 -4.89 10.57
CA LEU A 9 7.09 -4.75 11.00
C LEU A 9 7.40 -3.28 11.22
N LYS A 10 7.97 -2.97 12.38
CA LYS A 10 8.33 -1.60 12.76
C LYS A 10 9.65 -1.19 12.13
N GLN A 11 9.73 0.07 11.72
CA GLN A 11 10.98 0.73 11.31
C GLN A 11 11.80 -0.08 10.30
N CYS A 12 11.12 -0.58 9.25
CA CYS A 12 11.79 -1.30 8.16
C CYS A 12 12.65 -0.40 7.27
N LEU A 13 12.47 0.92 7.36
CA LEU A 13 13.26 1.94 6.68
C LEU A 13 13.82 2.95 7.68
N THR A 14 15.07 3.33 7.46
CA THR A 14 15.74 4.41 8.19
C THR A 14 15.28 5.78 7.69
N ASP A 15 15.51 6.83 8.49
CA ASP A 15 15.25 8.21 8.07
C ASP A 15 16.04 8.62 6.82
N ALA A 16 17.26 8.11 6.65
CA ALA A 16 18.08 8.37 5.46
C ALA A 16 17.46 7.76 4.20
N GLU A 17 16.97 6.52 4.26
CA GLU A 17 16.28 5.85 3.17
C GLU A 17 14.96 6.55 2.82
N ILE A 18 14.18 6.94 3.83
CA ILE A 18 12.94 7.70 3.63
C ILE A 18 13.24 9.04 2.94
N ASN A 19 14.27 9.77 3.36
CA ASN A 19 14.68 11.01 2.71
C ASN A 19 15.11 10.78 1.26
N THR A 20 15.84 9.69 0.97
CA THR A 20 16.18 9.30 -0.40
C THR A 20 14.93 9.09 -1.25
N ILE A 21 13.93 8.37 -0.73
CA ILE A 21 12.65 8.17 -1.40
C ILE A 21 11.99 9.52 -1.71
N LEU A 22 11.85 10.39 -0.70
CA LEU A 22 11.19 11.69 -0.83
C LEU A 22 11.87 12.60 -1.87
N GLU A 23 13.20 12.59 -1.95
CA GLU A 23 13.95 13.37 -2.95
C GLU A 23 13.83 12.77 -4.35
N THR A 24 13.93 11.45 -4.48
CA THR A 24 13.85 10.76 -5.78
C THR A 24 12.48 10.90 -6.40
N VAL A 25 11.41 10.72 -5.64
CA VAL A 25 10.04 10.82 -6.17
C VAL A 25 9.66 12.24 -6.60
N LYS A 26 10.39 13.28 -6.20
CA LYS A 26 10.18 14.65 -6.72
C LYS A 26 10.43 14.72 -8.22
N LYS A 27 11.34 13.90 -8.75
CA LYS A 27 11.69 13.83 -10.18
C LYS A 27 10.63 13.07 -11.00
N ILE A 28 9.77 12.29 -10.37
CA ILE A 28 8.74 11.48 -11.02
C ILE A 28 7.48 12.33 -11.21
N PRO A 29 6.91 12.38 -12.43
CA PRO A 29 5.69 13.12 -12.69
C PRO A 29 4.53 12.54 -11.88
N SER A 30 3.71 13.43 -11.32
CA SER A 30 2.49 13.04 -10.63
C SER A 30 1.43 12.60 -11.64
N GLN A 31 0.70 11.57 -11.29
CA GLN A 31 -0.49 11.11 -12.00
C GLN A 31 -1.70 11.29 -11.07
N ASP A 32 -2.83 11.71 -11.62
CA ASP A 32 -4.07 11.70 -10.85
C ASP A 32 -4.36 10.23 -10.45
N GLY A 33 -4.56 10.00 -9.16
CA GLY A 33 -4.83 8.68 -8.62
C GLY A 33 -6.20 8.11 -9.02
N GLY A 34 -6.62 8.38 -10.26
CA GLY A 34 -7.87 7.96 -10.84
C GLY A 34 -8.09 6.44 -10.75
N LEU A 35 -9.33 6.06 -10.61
CA LEU A 35 -9.76 4.67 -10.74
C LEU A 35 -9.81 4.29 -12.22
N THR A 36 -9.63 3.01 -12.50
CA THR A 36 -9.98 2.47 -13.83
C THR A 36 -11.47 2.73 -14.08
N GLY A 37 -11.78 3.75 -14.88
CA GLY A 37 -13.18 4.12 -15.20
C GLY A 37 -13.54 5.58 -14.95
N GLY A 38 -12.60 6.44 -14.53
CA GLY A 38 -12.80 7.89 -14.42
C GLY A 38 -12.37 8.49 -13.09
N ASP A 39 -12.19 9.82 -13.08
CA ASP A 39 -11.87 10.60 -11.90
C ASP A 39 -13.07 10.71 -10.96
N ASN A 40 -13.06 9.93 -9.89
CA ASN A 40 -14.02 10.11 -8.81
C ASN A 40 -13.31 10.53 -7.52
N LYS A 41 -12.95 11.82 -7.42
CA LYS A 41 -12.30 12.40 -6.22
C LYS A 41 -13.16 12.27 -4.96
N SER A 42 -14.47 12.07 -5.10
CA SER A 42 -15.33 11.78 -3.95
C SER A 42 -15.07 10.39 -3.37
N TYR A 43 -14.56 9.45 -4.18
CA TYR A 43 -14.22 8.09 -3.77
C TYR A 43 -12.73 7.92 -3.46
N ARG A 44 -11.83 8.42 -4.34
CA ARG A 44 -10.38 8.39 -4.17
C ARG A 44 -9.79 9.77 -4.48
N ASN A 45 -9.20 10.39 -3.47
CA ASN A 45 -8.53 11.69 -3.58
C ASN A 45 -7.08 11.55 -3.09
N VAL A 46 -6.18 11.29 -4.02
CA VAL A 46 -4.75 11.05 -3.76
C VAL A 46 -3.93 11.35 -5.00
N ASP A 47 -2.76 11.98 -4.83
CA ASP A 47 -1.77 12.09 -5.89
C ASP A 47 -0.89 10.85 -5.90
N VAL A 48 -0.62 10.32 -7.10
CA VAL A 48 0.16 9.10 -7.29
C VAL A 48 1.39 9.38 -8.13
N LYS A 49 2.53 8.83 -7.71
CA LYS A 49 3.74 8.72 -8.53
C LYS A 49 4.15 7.26 -8.58
N ALA A 50 4.30 6.71 -9.78
CA ALA A 50 4.64 5.32 -9.99
C ALA A 50 6.11 5.16 -10.34
N PHE A 51 6.75 4.12 -9.81
CA PHE A 51 8.12 3.74 -10.14
C PHE A 51 8.26 2.21 -10.20
N GLU A 52 9.15 1.75 -11.07
CA GLU A 52 9.37 0.33 -11.26
C GLU A 52 10.14 -0.29 -10.07
N ALA A 53 9.92 -1.57 -9.81
CA ALA A 53 10.60 -2.30 -8.73
C ALA A 53 12.13 -2.37 -8.92
N ASN A 54 12.61 -2.23 -10.15
CA ASN A 54 14.02 -2.21 -10.53
C ASN A 54 14.57 -0.80 -10.80
N ASP A 55 13.88 0.24 -10.35
CA ASP A 55 14.39 1.61 -10.39
C ASP A 55 15.68 1.70 -9.58
N LYS A 56 16.77 2.18 -10.20
CA LYS A 56 18.12 2.15 -9.61
C LYS A 56 18.27 2.93 -8.30
N GLU A 57 17.49 3.99 -8.13
CA GLU A 57 17.52 4.81 -6.91
C GLU A 57 16.58 4.26 -5.81
N LEU A 58 15.58 3.45 -6.17
CA LEU A 58 14.51 2.99 -5.29
C LEU A 58 14.39 1.45 -5.19
N GLU A 59 15.27 0.65 -5.82
CA GLU A 59 15.22 -0.82 -5.79
C GLU A 59 15.29 -1.41 -4.37
N PHE A 60 15.93 -0.70 -3.43
CA PHE A 60 15.97 -1.13 -2.03
C PHE A 60 14.57 -1.18 -1.40
N VAL A 61 13.64 -0.32 -1.84
CA VAL A 61 12.24 -0.33 -1.37
C VAL A 61 11.56 -1.62 -1.79
N ALA A 62 11.73 -2.03 -3.05
CA ALA A 62 11.18 -3.28 -3.56
C ALA A 62 11.80 -4.49 -2.85
N SER A 63 13.09 -4.43 -2.51
CA SER A 63 13.80 -5.48 -1.77
C SER A 63 13.23 -5.66 -0.37
N VAL A 64 13.06 -4.58 0.40
CA VAL A 64 12.46 -4.60 1.75
C VAL A 64 11.03 -5.16 1.70
N ILE A 65 10.23 -4.71 0.73
CA ILE A 65 8.86 -5.20 0.56
C ILE A 65 8.85 -6.70 0.26
N SER A 66 9.69 -7.14 -0.70
CA SER A 66 9.76 -8.55 -1.10
C SER A 66 10.16 -9.45 0.06
N GLU A 67 11.22 -9.10 0.78
CA GLU A 67 11.73 -9.89 1.91
C GLU A 67 10.67 -10.04 3.01
N PHE A 68 10.09 -8.94 3.45
CA PHE A 68 9.04 -8.96 4.47
C PHE A 68 7.82 -9.76 4.01
N THR A 69 7.31 -9.46 2.81
CA THR A 69 6.08 -10.08 2.31
C THR A 69 6.25 -11.57 2.04
N GLN A 70 7.40 -12.00 1.50
CA GLN A 70 7.69 -13.43 1.30
C GLN A 70 7.77 -14.16 2.63
N THR A 71 8.48 -13.62 3.62
CA THR A 71 8.56 -14.22 4.96
C THR A 71 7.18 -14.41 5.60
N VAL A 72 6.33 -13.38 5.51
CA VAL A 72 4.96 -13.44 6.03
C VAL A 72 4.13 -14.47 5.25
N ASN A 73 4.22 -14.45 3.93
CA ASN A 73 3.48 -15.39 3.08
C ASN A 73 3.85 -16.84 3.34
N GLU A 74 5.13 -17.16 3.44
CA GLU A 74 5.62 -18.50 3.75
C GLU A 74 5.16 -18.97 5.13
N THR A 75 5.09 -18.05 6.09
CA THR A 75 4.73 -18.38 7.47
C THR A 75 3.22 -18.57 7.64
N TYR A 76 2.39 -17.75 6.97
CA TYR A 76 0.97 -17.64 7.32
C TYR A 76 -0.01 -17.92 6.17
N TRP A 77 0.26 -17.41 4.94
CA TRP A 77 -0.78 -17.41 3.90
C TRP A 77 -0.59 -18.43 2.79
N GLY A 78 0.67 -18.72 2.42
CA GLY A 78 0.99 -19.76 1.44
C GLY A 78 0.51 -19.47 0.01
N PHE A 79 0.37 -18.18 -0.38
CA PHE A 79 0.03 -17.82 -1.75
C PHE A 79 1.19 -18.14 -2.70
N ASP A 80 0.85 -18.59 -3.91
CA ASP A 80 1.82 -18.73 -4.99
C ASP A 80 2.13 -17.36 -5.60
N LEU A 81 3.24 -16.75 -5.15
CA LEU A 81 3.65 -15.41 -5.54
C LEU A 81 4.62 -15.43 -6.72
N LYS A 82 4.42 -14.51 -7.66
CA LYS A 82 5.27 -14.29 -8.85
C LYS A 82 6.02 -12.95 -8.82
N GLY A 83 5.87 -12.19 -7.74
CA GLY A 83 6.51 -10.89 -7.56
C GLY A 83 5.63 -9.70 -7.94
N PHE A 84 6.28 -8.57 -8.21
CA PHE A 84 5.59 -7.34 -8.63
C PHE A 84 5.19 -7.45 -10.10
N ALA A 85 3.92 -7.29 -10.38
CA ALA A 85 3.39 -7.24 -11.75
C ALA A 85 2.91 -5.84 -12.12
N GLU A 86 3.06 -4.88 -11.22
CA GLU A 86 2.69 -3.47 -11.38
C GLU A 86 3.77 -2.59 -10.72
N PRO A 87 3.96 -1.34 -11.21
CA PRO A 87 4.81 -0.37 -10.55
C PRO A 87 4.39 -0.12 -9.10
N LEU A 88 5.36 0.17 -8.23
CA LEU A 88 5.11 0.64 -6.88
C LEU A 88 4.53 2.06 -6.96
N GLN A 89 3.63 2.41 -6.04
CA GLN A 89 2.97 3.70 -6.02
C GLN A 89 3.36 4.48 -4.77
N PHE A 90 4.00 5.63 -4.96
CA PHE A 90 4.14 6.64 -3.93
C PHE A 90 2.87 7.49 -3.91
N LEU A 91 2.23 7.54 -2.76
CA LEU A 91 0.94 8.18 -2.54
C LEU A 91 1.09 9.42 -1.68
N THR A 92 0.47 10.53 -2.11
CA THR A 92 0.40 11.78 -1.35
C THR A 92 -1.06 12.11 -1.06
N TYR A 93 -1.41 12.06 0.22
CA TYR A 93 -2.72 12.46 0.73
C TYR A 93 -2.59 13.83 1.41
N GLY A 94 -3.04 14.88 0.75
CA GLY A 94 -3.21 16.22 1.35
C GLY A 94 -4.53 16.32 2.14
N VAL A 95 -4.86 17.50 2.66
CA VAL A 95 -6.13 17.74 3.38
C VAL A 95 -7.33 17.39 2.50
N GLY A 96 -8.26 16.58 3.03
CA GLY A 96 -9.37 15.98 2.29
C GLY A 96 -9.00 14.73 1.49
N GLY A 97 -7.71 14.39 1.43
CA GLY A 97 -7.21 13.18 0.78
C GLY A 97 -7.74 11.92 1.48
N LYS A 98 -8.27 10.99 0.72
CA LYS A 98 -8.92 9.77 1.22
C LYS A 98 -8.96 8.68 0.16
N TYR A 99 -9.32 7.46 0.59
CA TYR A 99 -9.72 6.37 -0.30
C TYR A 99 -10.84 5.57 0.39
N ASP A 100 -12.03 5.57 -0.20
CA ASP A 100 -13.19 4.88 0.36
C ASP A 100 -13.03 3.35 0.33
N SER A 101 -13.92 2.64 1.01
CA SER A 101 -13.84 1.17 1.18
C SER A 101 -13.72 0.44 -0.14
N HIS A 102 -12.69 -0.38 -0.27
CA HIS A 102 -12.40 -1.17 -1.44
C HIS A 102 -11.57 -2.42 -1.09
N MET A 103 -11.52 -3.35 -2.02
CA MET A 103 -10.54 -4.43 -2.08
C MET A 103 -9.56 -4.13 -3.22
N ASP A 104 -8.33 -4.59 -3.09
CA ASP A 104 -7.32 -4.43 -4.15
C ASP A 104 -7.45 -5.47 -5.26
N ILE A 105 -8.28 -6.48 -5.08
CA ILE A 105 -8.64 -7.45 -6.13
C ILE A 105 -9.89 -7.00 -6.88
N ASN A 106 -9.94 -7.35 -8.17
CA ASN A 106 -11.12 -7.11 -8.99
C ASN A 106 -11.71 -8.43 -9.47
N TRP A 107 -12.73 -8.91 -8.76
CA TRP A 107 -13.40 -10.16 -9.07
C TRP A 107 -14.06 -10.18 -10.46
N GLN A 108 -14.47 -9.03 -10.99
CA GLN A 108 -15.10 -8.94 -12.31
C GLN A 108 -14.11 -9.17 -13.47
N ASN A 109 -12.81 -9.03 -13.21
CA ASN A 109 -11.75 -9.10 -14.19
C ASN A 109 -10.77 -10.26 -13.96
N LEU A 110 -11.18 -11.33 -13.28
CA LEU A 110 -10.30 -12.47 -12.98
C LEU A 110 -9.75 -13.16 -14.25
N ASN A 111 -10.41 -12.99 -15.39
CA ASN A 111 -10.01 -13.55 -16.69
C ASN A 111 -9.30 -12.51 -17.59
N THR A 112 -9.02 -11.31 -17.11
CA THR A 112 -8.30 -10.30 -17.89
C THR A 112 -6.79 -10.46 -17.71
N MET A 113 -6.00 -9.84 -18.61
CA MET A 113 -4.52 -9.80 -18.52
C MET A 113 -4.00 -8.97 -17.34
N ARG A 114 -4.86 -8.58 -16.38
CA ARG A 114 -4.43 -7.81 -15.22
C ARG A 114 -3.82 -8.72 -14.17
N PRO A 115 -2.79 -8.23 -13.47
CA PRO A 115 -2.17 -8.97 -12.39
C PRO A 115 -3.19 -9.38 -11.32
N ASN A 116 -3.10 -10.64 -10.88
CA ASN A 116 -3.90 -11.13 -9.76
C ASN A 116 -3.19 -10.78 -8.46
N ARG A 117 -3.49 -9.62 -7.90
CA ARG A 117 -2.95 -9.16 -6.63
C ARG A 117 -3.29 -10.14 -5.52
N LYS A 118 -2.29 -10.59 -4.79
CA LYS A 118 -2.40 -11.53 -3.67
C LYS A 118 -2.21 -10.84 -2.33
N ILE A 119 -1.18 -10.02 -2.24
CA ILE A 119 -0.81 -9.32 -1.02
C ILE A 119 -0.64 -7.85 -1.33
N THR A 120 -1.30 -7.01 -0.54
CA THR A 120 -1.11 -5.58 -0.48
C THR A 120 -0.10 -5.25 0.60
N THR A 121 0.87 -4.41 0.27
CA THR A 121 1.89 -3.94 1.20
C THR A 121 1.92 -2.43 1.22
N ILE A 122 2.01 -1.83 2.42
CA ILE A 122 2.03 -0.38 2.61
C ILE A 122 3.20 -0.01 3.53
N ILE A 123 4.03 0.95 3.10
CA ILE A 123 5.07 1.58 3.93
C ILE A 123 4.65 2.99 4.30
N GLN A 124 4.74 3.36 5.57
CA GLN A 124 4.46 4.70 6.06
C GLN A 124 5.73 5.56 5.98
N LEU A 125 5.60 6.77 5.41
CA LEU A 125 6.74 7.66 5.18
C LEU A 125 6.66 8.98 5.96
N THR A 126 5.50 9.29 6.55
CA THR A 126 5.27 10.54 7.29
C THR A 126 5.11 10.25 8.78
N ASP A 127 5.75 11.04 9.63
CA ASP A 127 5.57 10.97 11.08
C ASP A 127 4.12 11.29 11.47
N THR A 128 3.57 10.56 12.44
CA THR A 128 2.20 10.73 12.92
C THR A 128 1.94 12.10 13.58
N ASN A 129 3.00 12.83 13.94
CA ASN A 129 2.90 14.18 14.47
C ASN A 129 2.69 15.24 13.37
N ASP A 130 3.06 14.93 12.12
CA ASP A 130 3.03 15.86 10.99
C ASP A 130 1.68 15.92 10.28
N TYR A 131 0.73 15.02 10.63
CA TYR A 131 -0.61 15.01 10.04
C TYR A 131 -1.68 14.50 11.01
N LYS A 132 -2.94 14.80 10.70
CA LYS A 132 -4.11 14.30 11.44
C LYS A 132 -5.12 13.67 10.47
N GLY A 133 -5.88 12.70 10.97
CA GLY A 133 -6.75 11.88 10.12
C GLY A 133 -5.93 10.81 9.38
N GLY A 134 -6.39 10.39 8.21
CA GLY A 134 -5.68 9.45 7.34
C GLY A 134 -5.49 8.05 7.92
N ASN A 135 -6.30 7.64 8.89
CA ASN A 135 -6.25 6.29 9.43
C ASN A 135 -6.56 5.28 8.33
N LEU A 136 -5.73 4.24 8.24
CA LEU A 136 -6.04 3.05 7.46
C LEU A 136 -6.85 2.11 8.36
N LYS A 137 -8.05 1.76 7.92
CA LYS A 137 -8.90 0.75 8.56
C LYS A 137 -8.99 -0.46 7.66
N LEU A 138 -8.81 -1.65 8.23
CA LEU A 138 -9.11 -2.92 7.59
C LEU A 138 -10.39 -3.50 8.23
N ASP A 139 -11.22 -4.13 7.41
CA ASP A 139 -12.41 -4.86 7.86
C ASP A 139 -11.97 -6.30 8.18
N VAL A 140 -11.54 -6.48 9.43
CA VAL A 140 -11.02 -7.75 9.97
C VAL A 140 -11.85 -8.14 11.19
N ASP A 141 -12.41 -9.35 11.18
CA ASP A 141 -13.06 -10.06 12.29
C ASP A 141 -13.76 -9.21 13.38
N ASN A 142 -14.86 -8.54 13.04
CA ASN A 142 -15.78 -7.88 14.00
C ASN A 142 -15.14 -6.88 15.00
N GLU A 143 -13.89 -6.52 14.86
CA GLU A 143 -13.29 -5.43 15.63
C GLU A 143 -13.57 -4.11 14.89
N ASP A 144 -14.59 -3.39 15.36
CA ASP A 144 -15.08 -2.15 14.74
C ASP A 144 -14.02 -1.05 14.60
N ASP A 145 -12.85 -1.17 15.27
CA ASP A 145 -11.86 -0.11 15.37
C ASP A 145 -10.40 -0.56 15.28
N PHE A 146 -10.08 -1.64 14.57
CA PHE A 146 -8.67 -1.98 14.38
C PHE A 146 -7.99 -0.93 13.47
N VAL A 147 -7.33 0.02 14.12
CA VAL A 147 -6.51 1.03 13.44
C VAL A 147 -5.12 0.47 13.24
N ILE A 148 -4.73 0.39 11.98
CA ILE A 148 -3.40 -0.08 11.59
C ILE A 148 -2.32 0.84 12.17
N PRO A 149 -1.22 0.28 12.77
CA PRO A 149 -0.04 1.05 13.13
C PRO A 149 0.47 1.87 11.94
N ARG A 150 0.91 3.10 12.20
CA ARG A 150 1.25 4.06 11.15
C ARG A 150 2.47 4.92 11.48
N ASP A 151 3.36 4.39 12.31
CA ASP A 151 4.60 5.09 12.61
C ASP A 151 5.49 5.17 11.37
N LYS A 152 6.26 6.23 11.26
CA LYS A 152 7.16 6.45 10.14
C LYS A 152 8.18 5.30 10.04
N GLY A 153 8.35 4.76 8.83
CA GLY A 153 9.20 3.62 8.56
C GLY A 153 8.54 2.26 8.79
N ASP A 154 7.30 2.21 9.26
CA ASP A 154 6.57 0.95 9.43
C ASP A 154 6.11 0.38 8.08
N ILE A 155 6.18 -0.94 7.96
CA ILE A 155 5.59 -1.70 6.85
C ILE A 155 4.48 -2.62 7.38
N ILE A 156 3.40 -2.66 6.65
CA ILE A 156 2.28 -3.58 6.88
C ILE A 156 1.96 -4.33 5.60
N CYS A 157 1.48 -5.55 5.74
CA CYS A 157 0.92 -6.29 4.62
C CYS A 157 -0.31 -7.09 5.03
N PHE A 158 -1.20 -7.31 4.05
CA PHE A 158 -2.44 -8.06 4.21
C PHE A 158 -2.89 -8.65 2.88
N PRO A 159 -3.69 -9.73 2.89
CA PRO A 159 -4.28 -10.28 1.67
C PRO A 159 -5.11 -9.23 0.91
N SER A 160 -4.88 -9.11 -0.40
CA SER A 160 -5.48 -8.05 -1.23
C SER A 160 -7.01 -8.10 -1.32
N PHE A 161 -7.65 -9.19 -0.88
CA PHE A 161 -9.10 -9.31 -0.80
C PHE A 161 -9.70 -8.72 0.48
N ILE A 162 -8.88 -8.28 1.45
CA ILE A 162 -9.40 -7.63 2.65
C ILE A 162 -9.91 -6.25 2.30
N MET A 163 -11.17 -5.99 2.69
CA MET A 163 -11.79 -4.68 2.55
C MET A 163 -11.07 -3.67 3.43
N HIS A 164 -10.72 -2.54 2.87
CA HIS A 164 -10.00 -1.50 3.60
C HIS A 164 -10.32 -0.10 3.09
N LYS A 165 -10.02 0.92 3.89
CA LYS A 165 -10.18 2.33 3.53
C LYS A 165 -9.16 3.22 4.20
N VAL A 166 -8.88 4.38 3.58
CA VAL A 166 -8.12 5.48 4.18
C VAL A 166 -9.08 6.61 4.50
N TYR A 167 -9.20 6.95 5.78
CA TYR A 167 -10.02 8.08 6.22
C TYR A 167 -9.43 9.41 5.74
N PRO A 168 -10.26 10.47 5.64
CA PRO A 168 -9.76 11.78 5.20
C PRO A 168 -8.62 12.32 6.08
N ILE A 169 -7.63 12.93 5.44
CA ILE A 169 -6.65 13.79 6.12
C ILE A 169 -7.36 15.07 6.55
N THR A 170 -7.19 15.47 7.80
CA THR A 170 -7.79 16.71 8.35
C THR A 170 -6.78 17.83 8.55
N LEU A 171 -5.49 17.49 8.66
CA LEU A 171 -4.38 18.43 8.77
C LEU A 171 -3.09 17.80 8.23
N GLY A 172 -2.23 18.60 7.60
CA GLY A 172 -0.94 18.15 7.10
C GLY A 172 -1.02 17.30 5.85
N THR A 173 0.02 16.50 5.62
CA THR A 173 0.15 15.63 4.44
C THR A 173 0.70 14.28 4.86
N ARG A 174 0.07 13.20 4.38
CA ARG A 174 0.53 11.83 4.60
C ARG A 174 1.13 11.27 3.31
N HIS A 175 2.34 10.75 3.41
CA HIS A 175 2.99 9.98 2.35
C HIS A 175 3.08 8.51 2.72
N SER A 176 2.86 7.65 1.73
CA SER A 176 3.04 6.20 1.86
C SER A 176 3.43 5.59 0.51
N ILE A 177 4.05 4.42 0.54
CA ILE A 177 4.20 3.59 -0.65
C ILE A 177 3.22 2.44 -0.55
N VAL A 178 2.52 2.13 -1.63
CA VAL A 178 1.73 0.91 -1.77
C VAL A 178 2.27 0.07 -2.91
N SER A 179 2.25 -1.24 -2.71
CA SER A 179 2.62 -2.20 -3.75
C SER A 179 1.79 -3.48 -3.61
N TRP A 180 1.81 -4.27 -4.68
CA TRP A 180 1.09 -5.53 -4.71
C TRP A 180 2.00 -6.64 -5.24
N LEU A 181 2.12 -7.71 -4.45
CA LEU A 181 2.66 -8.95 -4.96
C LEU A 181 1.53 -9.76 -5.58
N SER A 182 1.79 -10.20 -6.80
CA SER A 182 0.82 -10.90 -7.64
C SER A 182 1.18 -12.38 -7.77
N GLY A 183 0.22 -13.18 -8.16
CA GLY A 183 0.37 -14.62 -8.38
C GLY A 183 -0.60 -15.11 -9.45
N ASP A 184 -0.80 -16.42 -9.51
CA ASP A 184 -1.75 -17.04 -10.43
C ASP A 184 -3.19 -16.65 -10.14
N SER A 185 -4.07 -16.88 -11.10
CA SER A 185 -5.51 -16.62 -10.94
C SER A 185 -6.07 -17.28 -9.67
N TRP A 186 -7.00 -16.59 -9.03
CA TRP A 186 -7.76 -17.17 -7.93
C TRP A 186 -8.56 -18.36 -8.46
N LYS A 187 -8.47 -19.49 -7.76
CA LYS A 187 -9.19 -20.73 -8.08
C LYS A 187 -10.28 -20.98 -7.07
#